data_b954c1705287c48427d1bb9a8e87d50a
#
_entry.id   b954c1705287c48427d1bb9a8e87d50a
#
_cell.length_a   1.000
_cell.length_b   1.000
_cell.length_c   1.000
_cell.angle_alpha   90.00
_cell.angle_beta   90.00
_cell.angle_gamma   90.00
#
_symmetry.space_group_name_H-M   'P 1'
#
loop_
_entity.id
_entity.type
_entity.pdbx_description
1 polymer ?
#
loop_
_entity_poly.entity_id
_entity_poly.type
_entity_poly.pdbx_seq_one_letter_code
_entity_poly.pdbx_strand_id
1 'polypeptide(L)'
;DGTPLSSTLVSYGFPSAAELPSWETVEMEAPTPHNPLGAKGIGESGTIGSTPAVHSAVLDALAPHGVKHVDLPCNGENVWRAIQEAKS
;
A
#
# COMPACT_ATOMS: atom_id res chain seq x y z
N ASP A 1 -29.26 2.20 0.64
CA ASP A 1 -30.13 1.27 -0.08
C ASP A 1 -29.39 0.27 -0.97
N GLY A 2 -28.09 0.41 -1.12
CA GLY A 2 -27.26 -0.47 -1.96
C GLY A 2 -27.17 -0.09 -3.43
N THR A 3 -27.73 1.06 -3.82
CA THR A 3 -27.63 1.54 -5.20
C THR A 3 -26.21 2.01 -5.50
N PRO A 4 -25.54 1.47 -6.57
CA PRO A 4 -24.18 1.91 -6.92
C PRO A 4 -24.20 3.36 -7.41
N LEU A 5 -23.28 4.18 -6.88
CA LEU A 5 -23.13 5.58 -7.30
C LEU A 5 -22.06 5.75 -8.39
N SER A 6 -21.12 4.82 -8.50
CA SER A 6 -20.01 4.82 -9.47
C SER A 6 -20.04 3.52 -10.26
N SER A 7 -21.05 3.34 -11.13
CA SER A 7 -21.33 2.09 -11.82
C SER A 7 -20.71 1.97 -13.22
N THR A 8 -20.01 3.00 -13.67
CA THR A 8 -19.33 3.01 -14.97
C THR A 8 -17.82 3.21 -14.77
N LEU A 9 -17.02 2.78 -15.74
CA LEU A 9 -15.57 2.98 -15.72
C LEU A 9 -15.18 4.47 -15.70
N VAL A 10 -16.02 5.32 -16.27
CA VAL A 10 -15.81 6.78 -16.30
C VAL A 10 -16.02 7.39 -14.92
N SER A 11 -17.03 6.94 -14.19
CA SER A 11 -17.39 7.50 -12.89
C SER A 11 -16.62 6.86 -11.73
N TYR A 12 -16.03 5.68 -11.91
CA TYR A 12 -15.20 5.03 -10.89
C TYR A 12 -13.82 5.67 -10.83
N GLY A 13 -13.34 5.95 -9.63
CA GLY A 13 -12.05 6.61 -9.42
C GLY A 13 -10.86 5.66 -9.59
N PHE A 14 -10.53 5.31 -10.83
CA PHE A 14 -9.30 4.55 -11.10
C PHE A 14 -8.07 5.43 -10.93
N PRO A 15 -7.01 4.96 -10.26
CA PRO A 15 -5.72 5.65 -10.28
C PRO A 15 -5.14 5.71 -11.69
N SER A 16 -4.70 6.88 -12.11
CA SER A 16 -4.00 7.07 -13.39
C SER A 16 -2.49 7.03 -13.18
N ALA A 17 -1.73 6.84 -14.27
CA ALA A 17 -0.28 6.86 -14.21
C ALA A 17 0.27 8.20 -13.70
N ALA A 18 -0.45 9.31 -13.91
CA ALA A 18 -0.07 10.63 -13.44
C ALA A 18 -0.16 10.77 -11.90
N GLU A 19 -0.97 9.94 -11.25
CA GLU A 19 -1.16 9.95 -9.80
C GLU A 19 -0.16 9.07 -9.06
N LEU A 20 0.59 8.25 -9.79
CA LEU A 20 1.57 7.34 -9.22
C LEU A 20 2.96 7.97 -9.23
N PRO A 21 3.80 7.67 -8.22
CA PRO A 21 5.19 8.12 -8.23
C PRO A 21 6.01 7.37 -9.27
N SER A 22 7.20 7.88 -9.57
CA SER A 22 8.21 7.13 -10.31
C SER A 22 8.77 6.01 -9.44
N TRP A 23 8.98 4.86 -10.06
CA TRP A 23 9.47 3.67 -9.37
C TRP A 23 10.92 3.40 -9.74
N GLU A 24 11.74 3.17 -8.76
CA GLU A 24 13.06 2.58 -8.93
C GLU A 24 12.97 1.09 -8.60
N THR A 25 13.35 0.24 -9.55
CA THR A 25 13.29 -1.21 -9.36
C THR A 25 14.68 -1.76 -9.06
N VAL A 26 14.76 -2.57 -8.03
CA VAL A 26 15.99 -3.26 -7.63
C VAL A 26 15.72 -4.75 -7.57
N GLU A 27 16.55 -5.55 -8.22
CA GLU A 27 16.44 -6.99 -8.22
C GLU A 27 17.23 -7.60 -7.06
N MET A 28 16.57 -8.45 -6.27
CA MET A 28 17.20 -9.22 -5.21
C MET A 28 16.93 -10.70 -5.47
N GLU A 29 17.74 -11.30 -6.33
CA GLU A 29 17.57 -12.68 -6.74
C GLU A 29 17.78 -13.66 -5.57
N ALA A 30 16.84 -14.58 -5.40
CA ALA A 30 16.92 -15.67 -4.44
C ALA A 30 16.41 -16.96 -5.09
N PRO A 31 17.23 -17.60 -5.95
CA PRO A 31 16.82 -18.78 -6.70
C PRO A 31 16.55 -19.96 -5.77
N THR A 32 15.64 -20.86 -6.24
CA THR A 32 15.41 -22.12 -5.55
C THR A 32 16.33 -23.24 -6.08
N PRO A 33 16.80 -24.16 -5.21
CA PRO A 33 17.55 -25.33 -5.67
C PRO A 33 16.66 -26.45 -6.23
N HIS A 34 15.32 -26.31 -6.18
CA HIS A 34 14.40 -27.37 -6.55
C HIS A 34 14.18 -27.53 -8.07
N ASN A 35 14.68 -26.60 -8.87
CA ASN A 35 14.63 -26.72 -10.34
C ASN A 35 15.86 -26.05 -10.98
N PRO A 36 16.23 -26.45 -12.23
CA PRO A 36 17.43 -25.91 -12.88
C PRO A 36 17.38 -24.41 -13.20
N LEU A 37 16.19 -23.85 -13.33
CA LEU A 37 16.01 -22.42 -13.61
C LEU A 37 16.06 -21.56 -12.33
N GLY A 38 15.97 -22.17 -11.16
CA GLY A 38 15.84 -21.45 -9.91
C GLY A 38 14.51 -20.71 -9.76
N ALA A 39 13.52 -21.02 -10.60
CA ALA A 39 12.26 -20.30 -10.67
C ALA A 39 11.34 -20.60 -9.48
N LYS A 40 10.62 -19.59 -9.02
CA LYS A 40 9.63 -19.67 -7.96
C LYS A 40 8.33 -19.00 -8.37
N GLY A 41 7.21 -19.51 -7.83
CA GLY A 41 5.93 -18.82 -7.96
C GLY A 41 5.93 -17.52 -7.18
N ILE A 42 5.34 -16.44 -7.74
CA ILE A 42 5.35 -15.11 -7.13
C ILE A 42 4.01 -14.36 -7.31
N GLY A 43 2.93 -15.11 -7.59
CA GLY A 43 1.64 -14.52 -7.94
C GLY A 43 1.13 -13.45 -6.97
N GLU A 44 1.31 -13.61 -5.67
CA GLU A 44 0.78 -12.68 -4.67
C GLU A 44 1.85 -11.86 -3.94
N SER A 45 3.10 -11.91 -4.38
CA SER A 45 4.21 -11.23 -3.71
C SER A 45 4.00 -9.71 -3.64
N GLY A 46 3.40 -9.12 -4.67
CA GLY A 46 3.09 -7.71 -4.68
C GLY A 46 2.19 -7.30 -3.52
N THR A 47 1.14 -8.05 -3.26
CA THR A 47 0.23 -7.80 -2.13
C THR A 47 0.92 -8.05 -0.79
N ILE A 48 1.70 -9.12 -0.71
CA ILE A 48 2.44 -9.45 0.52
C ILE A 48 3.42 -8.33 0.90
N GLY A 49 4.14 -7.79 -0.07
CA GLY A 49 5.19 -6.80 0.17
C GLY A 49 4.69 -5.36 0.26
N SER A 50 3.77 -4.96 -0.62
CA SER A 50 3.37 -3.55 -0.73
C SER A 50 2.55 -3.06 0.45
N THR A 51 1.62 -3.86 0.95
CA THR A 51 0.75 -3.45 2.06
C THR A 51 1.55 -3.10 3.32
N PRO A 52 2.42 -3.99 3.85
CA PRO A 52 3.23 -3.62 5.02
C PRO A 52 4.28 -2.55 4.72
N ALA A 53 4.83 -2.50 3.49
CA ALA A 53 5.81 -1.47 3.13
C ALA A 53 5.20 -0.07 3.17
N VAL A 54 4.03 0.12 2.57
CA VAL A 54 3.33 1.41 2.58
C VAL A 54 2.87 1.77 3.99
N HIS A 55 2.31 0.82 4.73
CA HIS A 55 1.91 1.04 6.12
C HIS A 55 3.07 1.47 7.01
N SER A 56 4.22 0.81 6.90
CA SER A 56 5.42 1.17 7.64
C SER A 56 5.94 2.56 7.25
N ALA A 57 5.90 2.91 5.97
CA ALA A 57 6.30 4.23 5.48
C ALA A 57 5.38 5.34 6.03
N VAL A 58 4.07 5.10 6.09
CA VAL A 58 3.11 6.03 6.68
C VAL A 58 3.39 6.24 8.17
N LEU A 59 3.62 5.15 8.92
CA LEU A 59 3.97 5.24 10.34
C LEU A 59 5.28 5.99 10.57
N ASP A 60 6.28 5.75 9.73
CA ASP A 60 7.56 6.46 9.81
C ASP A 60 7.39 7.97 9.56
N ALA A 61 6.60 8.34 8.56
CA ALA A 61 6.29 9.73 8.26
C ALA A 61 5.52 10.43 9.39
N LEU A 62 4.69 9.70 10.14
CA LEU A 62 3.86 10.23 11.21
C LEU A 62 4.51 10.15 12.60
N ALA A 63 5.64 9.49 12.72
CA ALA A 63 6.35 9.34 13.99
C ALA A 63 6.67 10.69 14.68
N PRO A 64 7.10 11.76 13.97
CA PRO A 64 7.31 13.07 14.59
C PRO A 64 6.06 13.68 15.20
N HIS A 65 4.88 13.25 14.79
CA HIS A 65 3.58 13.70 15.32
C HIS A 65 3.09 12.86 16.51
N GLY A 66 3.88 11.88 16.96
CA GLY A 66 3.52 11.00 18.07
C GLY A 66 2.59 9.85 17.72
N VAL A 67 2.32 9.64 16.43
CA VAL A 67 1.48 8.53 15.96
C VAL A 67 2.26 7.23 16.02
N LYS A 68 1.68 6.22 16.66
CA LYS A 68 2.28 4.87 16.80
C LYS A 68 1.58 3.82 15.97
N HIS A 69 0.36 4.08 15.54
CA HIS A 69 -0.44 3.15 14.77
C HIS A 69 -1.45 3.88 13.90
N VAL A 70 -1.72 3.36 12.72
CA VAL A 70 -2.80 3.78 11.82
C VAL A 70 -3.53 2.52 11.36
N ASP A 71 -4.84 2.50 11.50
CA ASP A 71 -5.65 1.40 10.99
C ASP A 71 -5.65 1.36 9.46
N LEU A 72 -5.64 0.15 8.92
CA LEU A 72 -5.82 -0.05 7.49
C LEU A 72 -7.30 0.05 7.09
N PRO A 73 -7.60 0.58 5.92
CA PRO A 73 -6.66 1.14 4.94
C PRO A 73 -6.09 2.50 5.39
N CYS A 74 -4.87 2.82 4.96
CA CYS A 74 -4.21 4.11 5.24
C CYS A 74 -4.81 5.22 4.38
N ASN A 75 -6.11 5.44 4.48
CA ASN A 75 -6.79 6.54 3.81
C ASN A 75 -6.68 7.84 4.60
N GLY A 76 -7.06 8.95 3.98
CA GLY A 76 -6.97 10.27 4.61
C GLY A 76 -7.71 10.37 5.93
N GLU A 77 -8.86 9.73 6.08
CA GLU A 77 -9.64 9.74 7.32
C GLU A 77 -8.90 9.03 8.46
N ASN A 78 -8.39 7.84 8.22
CA ASN A 78 -7.67 7.06 9.25
C ASN A 78 -6.37 7.75 9.66
N VAL A 79 -5.65 8.34 8.72
CA VAL A 79 -4.44 9.11 9.00
C VAL A 79 -4.78 10.37 9.82
N TRP A 80 -5.79 11.12 9.41
CA TRP A 80 -6.23 12.31 10.14
C TRP A 80 -6.65 11.97 11.58
N ARG A 81 -7.44 10.91 11.74
CA ARG A 81 -7.90 10.46 13.07
C ARG A 81 -6.71 10.11 13.96
N ALA A 82 -5.74 9.36 13.45
CA ALA A 82 -4.55 9.00 14.21
C ALA A 82 -3.75 10.23 14.67
N ILE A 83 -3.64 11.25 13.81
CA ILE A 83 -2.97 12.51 14.17
C ILE A 83 -3.75 13.24 15.26
N GLN A 84 -5.08 13.29 15.18
CA GLN A 84 -5.88 13.96 16.21
C GLN A 84 -5.77 13.23 17.57
N GLU A 85 -5.84 11.92 17.57
CA GLU A 85 -5.68 11.11 18.79
C GLU A 85 -4.30 11.29 19.44
N ALA A 86 -3.26 11.40 18.64
CA ALA A 86 -1.91 11.62 19.13
C ALA A 86 -1.71 13.00 19.77
N LYS A 87 -2.56 13.99 19.44
CA LYS A 87 -2.51 15.35 20.01
C LYS A 87 -3.25 15.47 21.33
N SER A 88 -4.11 14.53 21.62
CA SER A 88 -4.87 14.51 22.88
C SER A 88 -4.21 13.62 23.99
#